data_1594866c7231e9acbf69842a4c8d777c
#
_entry.id   1594866c7231e9acbf69842a4c8d777c
#
_cell.length_a   1.000
_cell.length_b   1.000
_cell.length_c   1.000
_cell.angle_alpha   90.00
_cell.angle_beta   90.00
_cell.angle_gamma   90.00
#
_symmetry.space_group_name_H-M   'P 1'
#
loop_
_entity.id
_entity.type
_entity.pdbx_description
1 polymer ?
#
loop_
_entity_poly.entity_id
_entity_poly.type
_entity_poly.pdbx_seq_one_letter_code
_entity_poly.pdbx_strand_id
1 'polypeptide(L)'
;MLGIFFSGSKTSSKDGEKYERNGKNNPGVFYAWPMGIWFSLFFVIPLVIIVAYSFMKRDMFGGVVKKITLDAYKAIFTMDEESKRFIYIPVLFRTLWMTALATFISILIALPCGYAIARSRHQTLLLILVIVPFLTNSLIRIFAWMTILSENGLMNRILELCMKAWFFITGNKEGVFVSHKFMFTKGAVILVSIYMYLPYAILPIFTSVDRFDFTLLEAARDLGASKPGAIARILIPGIKSGIISSLIFTFIPIFGNYTVPQLVGSTESYMLGNIIMDQITKARNLPLASAFSVILTVISMLAILIMLSTDKKEAKVSESSTKGAR
;
A
#
# COMPACT_ATOMS: atom_id res chain seq x y z
N MET A 1 14.00 -44.71 -10.11
CA MET A 1 15.08 -44.68 -9.13
C MET A 1 14.96 -43.40 -8.33
N LEU A 2 14.47 -43.48 -7.11
CA LEU A 2 14.54 -42.52 -5.98
C LEU A 2 13.22 -42.54 -5.20
N GLY A 3 12.92 -43.69 -4.67
CA GLY A 3 12.00 -43.85 -3.55
C GLY A 3 12.78 -44.53 -2.44
N ILE A 4 13.17 -43.78 -1.45
CA ILE A 4 13.60 -44.22 -0.11
C ILE A 4 13.89 -42.91 0.65
N PHE A 5 13.06 -42.61 1.66
CA PHE A 5 13.36 -41.95 2.92
C PHE A 5 12.13 -41.18 3.41
N PHE A 6 11.15 -41.92 3.91
CA PHE A 6 10.32 -41.46 5.01
C PHE A 6 9.97 -42.66 5.89
N SER A 7 10.96 -43.05 6.69
CA SER A 7 10.71 -43.92 7.85
C SER A 7 10.40 -43.01 9.01
N GLY A 8 9.14 -43.02 9.44
CA GLY A 8 8.67 -42.33 10.63
C GLY A 8 9.28 -42.92 11.89
N SER A 9 10.18 -42.18 12.52
CA SER A 9 10.58 -42.41 13.91
C SER A 9 9.65 -41.58 14.81
N LYS A 10 8.76 -42.29 15.51
CA LYS A 10 8.06 -41.77 16.70
C LYS A 10 9.09 -41.56 17.80
N THR A 11 9.69 -40.37 17.87
CA THR A 11 10.46 -39.98 19.04
C THR A 11 9.53 -39.46 20.12
N SER A 12 9.66 -40.11 21.26
CA SER A 12 8.95 -39.99 22.49
C SER A 12 8.82 -38.54 22.99
N SER A 13 7.61 -38.21 23.47
CA SER A 13 7.12 -36.96 24.01
C SER A 13 7.86 -36.42 25.27
N LYS A 14 9.01 -36.97 25.64
CA LYS A 14 9.78 -36.55 26.85
C LYS A 14 10.87 -35.52 26.54
N ASP A 15 11.24 -35.32 25.30
CA ASP A 15 12.29 -34.35 24.93
C ASP A 15 11.74 -32.93 24.67
N GLY A 16 10.45 -32.76 24.44
CA GLY A 16 9.80 -31.46 24.27
C GLY A 16 9.69 -30.61 25.55
N GLU A 17 9.56 -31.27 26.71
CA GLU A 17 9.44 -30.55 28.00
C GLU A 17 10.78 -30.03 28.56
N LYS A 18 11.92 -30.54 28.08
CA LYS A 18 13.24 -30.06 28.51
C LYS A 18 13.71 -28.79 27.84
N TYR A 19 13.13 -28.43 26.68
CA TYR A 19 13.53 -27.19 25.96
C TYR A 19 12.89 -25.91 26.52
N GLU A 20 11.76 -26.03 27.21
CA GLU A 20 11.09 -24.84 27.81
C GLU A 20 11.71 -24.34 29.13
N ARG A 21 12.61 -25.10 29.76
CA ARG A 21 13.11 -24.78 31.12
C ARG A 21 14.45 -24.07 31.19
N ASN A 22 15.14 -23.83 30.08
CA ASN A 22 16.45 -23.15 30.07
C ASN A 22 16.36 -21.71 29.49
N GLY A 23 15.48 -20.87 30.08
CA GLY A 23 15.23 -19.49 29.67
C GLY A 23 16.35 -18.50 30.01
N LYS A 24 17.60 -18.92 30.25
CA LYS A 24 18.70 -17.99 30.60
C LYS A 24 19.83 -17.85 29.59
N ASN A 25 19.95 -18.72 28.61
CA ASN A 25 20.94 -18.56 27.54
C ASN A 25 20.34 -19.04 26.21
N ASN A 26 19.50 -18.23 25.58
CA ASN A 26 19.07 -18.47 24.21
C ASN A 26 20.22 -18.07 23.26
N PRO A 27 20.98 -19.04 22.68
CA PRO A 27 22.05 -18.72 21.72
C PRO A 27 21.51 -17.96 20.50
N GLY A 28 20.21 -18.07 20.21
CA GLY A 28 19.53 -17.30 19.16
C GLY A 28 19.57 -15.79 19.38
N VAL A 29 19.58 -15.31 20.61
CA VAL A 29 19.71 -13.87 20.91
C VAL A 29 21.09 -13.36 20.50
N PHE A 30 22.16 -14.16 20.73
CA PHE A 30 23.52 -13.80 20.35
C PHE A 30 23.66 -13.69 18.81
N TYR A 31 23.05 -14.58 18.05
CA TYR A 31 23.05 -14.51 16.58
C TYR A 31 22.17 -13.40 16.02
N ALA A 32 21.17 -12.92 16.77
CA ALA A 32 20.32 -11.79 16.35
C ALA A 32 20.99 -10.41 16.62
N TRP A 33 22.03 -10.33 17.46
CA TRP A 33 22.72 -9.08 17.84
C TRP A 33 23.27 -8.28 16.65
N PRO A 34 24.01 -8.87 15.69
CA PRO A 34 24.55 -8.12 14.56
C PRO A 34 23.43 -7.49 13.72
N MET A 35 22.32 -8.21 13.52
CA MET A 35 21.16 -7.72 12.79
C MET A 35 20.45 -6.60 13.58
N GLY A 36 20.34 -6.75 14.91
CA GLY A 36 19.77 -5.74 15.79
C GLY A 36 20.59 -4.44 15.82
N ILE A 37 21.92 -4.54 15.86
CA ILE A 37 22.82 -3.37 15.79
C ILE A 37 22.69 -2.68 14.44
N TRP A 38 22.71 -3.44 13.34
CA TRP A 38 22.56 -2.92 11.99
C TRP A 38 21.23 -2.18 11.83
N PHE A 39 20.13 -2.80 12.23
CA PHE A 39 18.80 -2.19 12.20
C PHE A 39 18.72 -0.91 13.05
N SER A 40 19.30 -0.94 14.25
CA SER A 40 19.31 0.23 15.13
C SER A 40 20.12 1.37 14.52
N LEU A 41 21.31 1.10 13.97
CA LEU A 41 22.18 2.10 13.38
C LEU A 41 21.57 2.78 12.16
N PHE A 42 20.99 1.99 11.25
CA PHE A 42 20.53 2.50 9.96
C PHE A 42 19.04 2.87 9.92
N PHE A 43 18.25 2.43 10.87
CA PHE A 43 16.82 2.72 10.92
C PHE A 43 16.41 3.54 12.11
N VAL A 44 16.77 3.10 13.34
CA VAL A 44 16.31 3.79 14.56
C VAL A 44 17.01 5.14 14.74
N ILE A 45 18.33 5.21 14.53
CA ILE A 45 19.07 6.48 14.71
C ILE A 45 18.57 7.57 13.75
N PRO A 46 18.45 7.36 12.43
CA PRO A 46 17.87 8.37 11.53
C PRO A 46 16.45 8.78 11.92
N LEU A 47 15.62 7.83 12.36
CA LEU A 47 14.27 8.14 12.81
C LEU A 47 14.27 9.04 14.05
N VAL A 48 15.13 8.75 15.03
CA VAL A 48 15.31 9.59 16.24
C VAL A 48 15.81 10.99 15.83
N ILE A 49 16.71 11.10 14.85
CA ILE A 49 17.19 12.40 14.36
C ILE A 49 16.03 13.20 13.72
N ILE A 50 15.18 12.56 12.91
CA ILE A 50 14.00 13.21 12.33
C ILE A 50 13.06 13.69 13.44
N VAL A 51 12.79 12.87 14.44
CA VAL A 51 11.97 13.26 15.59
C VAL A 51 12.61 14.42 16.35
N ALA A 52 13.91 14.39 16.59
CA ALA A 52 14.62 15.50 17.26
C ALA A 52 14.54 16.81 16.43
N TYR A 53 14.74 16.74 15.13
CA TYR A 53 14.66 17.92 14.25
C TYR A 53 13.25 18.52 14.20
N SER A 54 12.20 17.73 14.35
CA SER A 54 10.82 18.20 14.38
C SER A 54 10.51 19.16 15.53
N PHE A 55 11.30 19.07 16.62
CA PHE A 55 11.19 19.95 17.79
C PHE A 55 12.22 21.07 17.81
N MET A 56 13.03 21.24 16.74
CA MET A 56 14.05 22.27 16.68
C MET A 56 13.58 23.49 15.87
N LYS A 57 14.26 24.63 16.09
CA LYS A 57 13.95 25.87 15.37
C LYS A 57 14.71 25.93 14.03
N ARG A 58 14.06 26.46 12.99
CA ARG A 58 14.69 26.73 11.71
C ARG A 58 15.76 27.80 11.86
N ASP A 59 16.93 27.60 11.24
CA ASP A 59 17.96 28.64 11.09
C ASP A 59 17.66 29.53 9.88
N MET A 60 18.11 30.78 9.89
CA MET A 60 17.91 31.74 8.79
C MET A 60 18.55 31.28 7.47
N PHE A 61 19.65 30.53 7.56
CA PHE A 61 20.38 30.02 6.38
C PHE A 61 19.96 28.59 5.96
N GLY A 62 18.88 28.04 6.52
CA GLY A 62 18.37 26.74 6.12
C GLY A 62 18.90 25.55 6.92
N GLY A 63 19.53 25.81 8.07
CA GLY A 63 19.95 24.79 9.03
C GLY A 63 18.95 24.58 10.17
N VAL A 64 19.42 23.94 11.24
CA VAL A 64 18.66 23.65 12.47
C VAL A 64 19.39 24.26 13.65
N VAL A 65 18.71 25.11 14.40
CA VAL A 65 19.21 25.66 15.67
C VAL A 65 18.79 24.74 16.81
N LYS A 66 19.73 24.39 17.69
CA LYS A 66 19.50 23.52 18.88
C LYS A 66 18.68 24.26 19.96
N LYS A 67 17.48 24.70 19.59
CA LYS A 67 16.51 25.29 20.52
C LYS A 67 15.21 24.53 20.38
N ILE A 68 14.78 23.90 21.47
CA ILE A 68 13.54 23.11 21.47
C ILE A 68 12.35 24.07 21.37
N THR A 69 11.54 23.89 20.34
CA THR A 69 10.32 24.66 20.06
C THR A 69 9.25 23.78 19.43
N LEU A 70 8.00 24.20 19.50
CA LEU A 70 6.87 23.59 18.81
C LEU A 70 6.44 24.40 17.56
N ASP A 71 7.30 25.32 17.12
CA ASP A 71 6.96 26.24 16.03
C ASP A 71 6.63 25.51 14.72
N ALA A 72 7.35 24.41 14.43
CA ALA A 72 7.08 23.58 13.24
C ALA A 72 5.67 22.97 13.27
N TYR A 73 5.25 22.46 14.42
CA TYR A 73 3.90 21.90 14.60
C TYR A 73 2.83 23.00 14.58
N LYS A 74 3.08 24.14 15.21
CA LYS A 74 2.17 25.29 15.15
C LYS A 74 1.97 25.74 13.72
N ALA A 75 3.06 25.87 12.94
CA ALA A 75 2.99 26.27 11.53
C ALA A 75 2.10 25.36 10.68
N ILE A 76 2.02 24.05 11.01
CA ILE A 76 1.14 23.10 10.31
C ILE A 76 -0.33 23.41 10.52
N PHE A 77 -0.69 23.86 11.75
CA PHE A 77 -2.05 24.19 12.14
C PHE A 77 -2.38 25.68 12.07
N THR A 78 -1.43 26.53 11.65
CA THR A 78 -1.65 27.96 11.49
C THR A 78 -2.44 28.24 10.23
N MET A 79 -3.38 29.16 10.31
CA MET A 79 -4.06 29.71 9.16
C MET A 79 -3.16 30.74 8.49
N ASP A 80 -3.21 30.78 7.17
CA ASP A 80 -2.62 31.85 6.39
C ASP A 80 -3.36 33.15 6.64
N GLU A 81 -2.65 34.22 7.00
CA GLU A 81 -3.24 35.50 7.38
C GLU A 81 -3.98 36.17 6.22
N GLU A 82 -3.50 35.99 4.98
CA GLU A 82 -4.11 36.58 3.78
C GLU A 82 -5.35 35.80 3.31
N SER A 83 -5.26 34.45 3.23
CA SER A 83 -6.33 33.62 2.69
C SER A 83 -7.33 33.13 3.74
N LYS A 84 -7.04 33.32 5.05
CA LYS A 84 -7.82 32.78 6.19
C LYS A 84 -8.10 31.26 6.07
N ARG A 85 -7.20 30.51 5.41
CA ARG A 85 -7.32 29.08 5.19
C ARG A 85 -6.12 28.33 5.76
N PHE A 86 -6.35 27.12 6.20
CA PHE A 86 -5.27 26.21 6.55
C PHE A 86 -4.54 25.79 5.27
N ILE A 87 -3.22 25.96 5.25
CA ILE A 87 -2.38 25.61 4.07
C ILE A 87 -2.21 24.11 3.99
N TYR A 88 -1.89 23.45 5.10
CA TYR A 88 -1.43 22.06 5.12
C TYR A 88 -2.51 21.03 5.44
N ILE A 89 -3.54 21.40 6.18
CA ILE A 89 -4.65 20.51 6.54
C ILE A 89 -5.39 19.95 5.31
N PRO A 90 -5.74 20.77 4.29
CA PRO A 90 -6.36 20.24 3.07
C PRO A 90 -5.48 19.26 2.32
N VAL A 91 -4.13 19.43 2.36
CA VAL A 91 -3.19 18.50 1.73
C VAL A 91 -3.19 17.16 2.46
N LEU A 92 -3.25 17.16 3.79
CA LEU A 92 -3.33 15.94 4.59
C LEU A 92 -4.59 15.13 4.23
N PHE A 93 -5.78 15.78 4.24
CA PHE A 93 -7.03 15.12 3.87
C PHE A 93 -7.02 14.63 2.43
N ARG A 94 -6.48 15.40 1.51
CA ARG A 94 -6.32 15.03 0.11
C ARG A 94 -5.42 13.79 -0.03
N THR A 95 -4.29 13.77 0.67
CA THR A 95 -3.37 12.61 0.67
C THR A 95 -4.07 11.36 1.17
N LEU A 96 -4.76 11.43 2.31
CA LEU A 96 -5.53 10.32 2.87
C LEU A 96 -6.61 9.83 1.90
N TRP A 97 -7.39 10.74 1.33
CA TRP A 97 -8.46 10.40 0.39
C TRP A 97 -7.93 9.74 -0.88
N MET A 98 -6.91 10.34 -1.52
CA MET A 98 -6.33 9.80 -2.75
C MET A 98 -5.67 8.43 -2.51
N THR A 99 -4.97 8.28 -1.38
CA THR A 99 -4.37 7.01 -0.98
C THR A 99 -5.43 5.95 -0.70
N ALA A 100 -6.46 6.28 0.07
CA ALA A 100 -7.54 5.35 0.39
C ALA A 100 -8.27 4.88 -0.88
N LEU A 101 -8.58 5.81 -1.79
CA LEU A 101 -9.24 5.50 -3.04
C LEU A 101 -8.37 4.64 -3.95
N ALA A 102 -7.09 4.98 -4.12
CA ALA A 102 -6.15 4.19 -4.92
C ALA A 102 -5.97 2.78 -4.34
N THR A 103 -5.83 2.65 -3.02
CA THR A 103 -5.71 1.37 -2.32
C THR A 103 -6.98 0.53 -2.48
N PHE A 104 -8.15 1.13 -2.28
CA PHE A 104 -9.43 0.45 -2.44
C PHE A 104 -9.61 -0.12 -3.85
N ILE A 105 -9.36 0.70 -4.88
CA ILE A 105 -9.44 0.25 -6.28
C ILE A 105 -8.40 -0.83 -6.57
N SER A 106 -7.17 -0.70 -6.05
CA SER A 106 -6.12 -1.72 -6.21
C SER A 106 -6.56 -3.07 -5.65
N ILE A 107 -7.19 -3.10 -4.47
CA ILE A 107 -7.69 -4.34 -3.87
C ILE A 107 -8.86 -4.91 -4.66
N LEU A 108 -9.77 -4.05 -5.13
CA LEU A 108 -10.90 -4.48 -5.95
C LEU A 108 -10.43 -5.17 -7.25
N ILE A 109 -9.34 -4.70 -7.86
CA ILE A 109 -8.71 -5.34 -9.01
C ILE A 109 -7.91 -6.58 -8.59
N ALA A 110 -7.21 -6.52 -7.47
CA ALA A 110 -6.35 -7.60 -7.00
C ALA A 110 -7.12 -8.85 -6.57
N LEU A 111 -8.35 -8.70 -6.05
CA LEU A 111 -9.20 -9.83 -5.64
C LEU A 111 -9.50 -10.80 -6.79
N PRO A 112 -10.08 -10.36 -7.93
CA PRO A 112 -10.33 -11.26 -9.05
C PRO A 112 -9.02 -11.74 -9.70
N CYS A 113 -7.97 -10.90 -9.77
CA CYS A 113 -6.68 -11.30 -10.30
C CYS A 113 -6.02 -12.39 -9.44
N GLY A 114 -5.94 -12.20 -8.12
CA GLY A 114 -5.37 -13.19 -7.19
C GLY A 114 -6.13 -14.51 -7.21
N TYR A 115 -7.47 -14.47 -7.28
CA TYR A 115 -8.31 -15.65 -7.43
C TYR A 115 -8.05 -16.38 -8.76
N ALA A 116 -7.99 -15.64 -9.88
CA ALA A 116 -7.74 -16.21 -11.19
C ALA A 116 -6.34 -16.85 -11.28
N ILE A 117 -5.32 -16.22 -10.71
CA ILE A 117 -3.96 -16.76 -10.66
C ILE A 117 -3.92 -18.07 -9.85
N ALA A 118 -4.52 -18.08 -8.65
CA ALA A 118 -4.52 -19.25 -7.77
C ALA A 118 -5.26 -20.47 -8.37
N ARG A 119 -6.24 -20.23 -9.24
CA ARG A 119 -7.02 -21.30 -9.90
C ARG A 119 -6.48 -21.66 -11.29
N SER A 120 -5.43 -21.01 -11.76
CA SER A 120 -4.87 -21.24 -13.08
C SER A 120 -3.91 -22.43 -13.12
N ARG A 121 -3.93 -23.18 -14.25
CA ARG A 121 -2.91 -24.21 -14.54
C ARG A 121 -1.51 -23.60 -14.78
N HIS A 122 -1.45 -22.35 -15.18
CA HIS A 122 -0.23 -21.62 -15.49
C HIS A 122 0.11 -20.56 -14.42
N GLN A 123 -0.10 -20.90 -13.15
CA GLN A 123 0.08 -20.03 -11.99
C GLN A 123 1.43 -19.32 -11.99
N THR A 124 2.53 -20.08 -12.17
CA THR A 124 3.89 -19.53 -12.20
C THR A 124 4.09 -18.49 -13.30
N LEU A 125 3.57 -18.78 -14.51
CA LEU A 125 3.67 -17.85 -15.64
C LEU A 125 2.90 -16.56 -15.39
N LEU A 126 1.68 -16.65 -14.84
CA LEU A 126 0.89 -15.47 -14.49
C LEU A 126 1.55 -14.65 -13.39
N LEU A 127 2.16 -15.29 -12.39
CA LEU A 127 2.93 -14.59 -11.35
C LEU A 127 4.14 -13.86 -11.95
N ILE A 128 4.89 -14.50 -12.83
CA ILE A 128 6.01 -13.89 -13.53
C ILE A 128 5.51 -12.68 -14.34
N LEU A 129 4.40 -12.80 -15.06
CA LEU A 129 3.81 -11.71 -15.84
C LEU A 129 3.41 -10.51 -14.95
N VAL A 130 2.96 -10.75 -13.72
CA VAL A 130 2.66 -9.70 -12.76
C VAL A 130 3.92 -9.07 -12.19
N ILE A 131 4.97 -9.86 -11.91
CA ILE A 131 6.17 -9.40 -11.20
C ILE A 131 7.18 -8.75 -12.16
N VAL A 132 7.41 -9.31 -13.36
CA VAL A 132 8.44 -8.86 -14.31
C VAL A 132 8.36 -7.37 -14.64
N PRO A 133 7.20 -6.76 -14.92
CA PRO A 133 7.11 -5.31 -15.15
C PRO A 133 7.61 -4.46 -13.97
N PHE A 134 7.60 -5.04 -12.75
CA PHE A 134 8.04 -4.34 -11.54
C PHE A 134 9.53 -4.37 -11.30
N LEU A 135 10.23 -5.29 -11.94
CA LEU A 135 11.70 -5.33 -11.92
C LEU A 135 12.31 -4.18 -12.74
N THR A 136 11.51 -3.53 -13.59
CA THR A 136 11.96 -2.33 -14.31
C THR A 136 11.97 -1.10 -13.40
N ASN A 137 12.82 -0.13 -13.73
CA ASN A 137 12.92 1.12 -12.98
C ASN A 137 11.57 1.84 -12.90
N SER A 138 11.20 2.29 -11.71
CA SER A 138 9.92 2.99 -11.46
C SER A 138 9.77 4.29 -12.25
N LEU A 139 10.85 5.06 -12.44
CA LEU A 139 10.81 6.30 -13.20
C LEU A 139 10.48 6.06 -14.67
N ILE A 140 11.07 5.03 -15.30
CA ILE A 140 10.77 4.67 -16.69
C ILE A 140 9.28 4.35 -16.86
N ARG A 141 8.70 3.63 -15.91
CA ARG A 141 7.26 3.31 -15.91
C ARG A 141 6.40 4.57 -15.77
N ILE A 142 6.79 5.52 -14.91
CA ILE A 142 6.06 6.78 -14.77
C ILE A 142 6.16 7.61 -16.06
N PHE A 143 7.34 7.70 -16.69
CA PHE A 143 7.49 8.39 -17.98
C PHE A 143 6.67 7.74 -19.10
N ALA A 144 6.58 6.41 -19.12
CA ALA A 144 5.68 5.71 -20.05
C ALA A 144 4.21 6.13 -19.83
N TRP A 145 3.76 6.22 -18.58
CA TRP A 145 2.43 6.72 -18.27
C TRP A 145 2.22 8.18 -18.65
N MET A 146 3.23 9.05 -18.47
CA MET A 146 3.15 10.43 -18.94
C MET A 146 2.95 10.51 -20.45
N THR A 147 3.63 9.65 -21.21
CA THR A 147 3.43 9.55 -22.67
C THR A 147 2.04 9.05 -23.03
N ILE A 148 1.51 8.05 -22.32
CA ILE A 148 0.15 7.50 -22.54
C ILE A 148 -0.93 8.54 -22.25
N LEU A 149 -0.77 9.31 -21.15
CA LEU A 149 -1.75 10.29 -20.67
C LEU A 149 -1.60 11.68 -21.34
N SER A 150 -0.58 11.91 -22.15
CA SER A 150 -0.37 13.19 -22.87
C SER A 150 -1.54 13.52 -23.80
N GLU A 151 -1.66 14.78 -24.19
CA GLU A 151 -2.73 15.25 -25.09
C GLU A 151 -2.78 14.49 -26.42
N ASN A 152 -1.61 14.13 -26.97
CA ASN A 152 -1.47 13.30 -28.17
C ASN A 152 -1.20 11.82 -27.85
N GLY A 153 -1.40 11.42 -26.59
CA GLY A 153 -1.09 10.08 -26.13
C GLY A 153 -2.11 9.02 -26.52
N LEU A 154 -1.75 7.77 -26.22
CA LEU A 154 -2.57 6.61 -26.55
C LEU A 154 -3.99 6.68 -25.98
N MET A 155 -4.15 7.23 -24.77
CA MET A 155 -5.45 7.37 -24.09
C MET A 155 -6.41 8.25 -24.92
N ASN A 156 -5.96 9.41 -25.39
CA ASN A 156 -6.77 10.29 -26.22
C ASN A 156 -7.05 9.68 -27.59
N ARG A 157 -6.10 8.94 -28.18
CA ARG A 157 -6.35 8.23 -29.46
C ARG A 157 -7.40 7.13 -29.33
N ILE A 158 -7.38 6.38 -28.23
CA ILE A 158 -8.42 5.36 -27.96
C ILE A 158 -9.78 6.03 -27.79
N LEU A 159 -9.86 7.12 -27.02
CA LEU A 159 -11.12 7.87 -26.86
C LEU A 159 -11.62 8.44 -28.18
N GLU A 160 -10.75 8.97 -29.01
CA GLU A 160 -11.09 9.46 -30.36
C GLU A 160 -11.67 8.34 -31.22
N LEU A 161 -11.04 7.16 -31.22
CA LEU A 161 -11.55 5.99 -31.94
C LEU A 161 -12.92 5.52 -31.40
N CYS A 162 -13.08 5.47 -30.08
CA CYS A 162 -14.35 5.10 -29.45
C CYS A 162 -15.46 6.11 -29.80
N MET A 163 -15.16 7.41 -29.78
CA MET A 163 -16.12 8.45 -30.14
C MET A 163 -16.47 8.41 -31.64
N LYS A 164 -15.47 8.21 -32.50
CA LYS A 164 -15.74 8.01 -33.96
C LYS A 164 -16.63 6.79 -34.22
N ALA A 165 -16.38 5.68 -33.54
CA ALA A 165 -17.20 4.49 -33.60
C ALA A 165 -18.63 4.76 -33.10
N TRP A 166 -18.78 5.48 -31.99
CA TRP A 166 -20.07 5.88 -31.44
C TRP A 166 -20.85 6.80 -32.40
N PHE A 167 -20.20 7.82 -32.99
CA PHE A 167 -20.84 8.69 -33.98
C PHE A 167 -21.23 7.94 -35.25
N PHE A 168 -20.43 6.97 -35.69
CA PHE A 168 -20.77 6.09 -36.80
C PHE A 168 -22.03 5.26 -36.50
N ILE A 169 -22.17 4.71 -35.30
CA ILE A 169 -23.31 3.89 -34.88
C ILE A 169 -24.57 4.76 -34.69
N THR A 170 -24.43 5.97 -34.14
CA THR A 170 -25.57 6.87 -33.86
C THR A 170 -25.96 7.76 -35.04
N GLY A 171 -25.22 7.71 -36.15
CA GLY A 171 -25.47 8.52 -37.34
C GLY A 171 -25.21 10.02 -37.20
N ASN A 172 -24.60 10.45 -36.09
CA ASN A 172 -24.33 11.84 -35.76
C ASN A 172 -23.00 12.28 -36.39
N LYS A 173 -23.02 13.06 -37.47
CA LYS A 173 -21.84 13.43 -38.26
C LYS A 173 -21.09 14.68 -37.76
N GLU A 174 -21.61 15.38 -36.78
CA GLU A 174 -21.08 16.70 -36.36
C GLU A 174 -20.24 16.69 -35.05
N GLY A 175 -19.90 15.51 -34.54
CA GLY A 175 -19.10 15.42 -33.31
C GLY A 175 -17.61 15.70 -33.57
N VAL A 176 -17.10 16.84 -33.07
CA VAL A 176 -15.67 17.13 -33.06
C VAL A 176 -15.08 16.54 -31.76
N PHE A 177 -14.07 15.67 -31.90
CA PHE A 177 -13.31 15.17 -30.76
C PHE A 177 -12.46 16.29 -30.18
N VAL A 178 -12.69 16.62 -28.88
CA VAL A 178 -11.82 17.51 -28.14
C VAL A 178 -10.91 16.66 -27.24
N SER A 179 -9.61 16.82 -27.41
CA SER A 179 -8.59 16.14 -26.59
C SER A 179 -8.83 16.42 -25.12
N HIS A 180 -8.85 15.36 -24.30
CA HIS A 180 -9.07 15.46 -22.85
C HIS A 180 -7.74 15.58 -22.12
N LYS A 181 -7.64 16.54 -21.20
CA LYS A 181 -6.46 16.72 -20.37
C LYS A 181 -6.43 15.70 -19.23
N PHE A 182 -5.86 14.54 -19.48
CA PHE A 182 -5.67 13.52 -18.45
C PHE A 182 -4.50 13.83 -17.53
N MET A 183 -3.38 14.33 -18.07
CA MET A 183 -2.22 14.73 -17.29
C MET A 183 -2.54 15.90 -16.35
N PHE A 184 -1.77 15.98 -15.28
CA PHE A 184 -1.86 17.03 -14.26
C PHE A 184 -3.21 17.07 -13.54
N THR A 185 -3.86 15.90 -13.41
CA THR A 185 -5.12 15.71 -12.69
C THR A 185 -4.95 14.78 -11.49
N LYS A 186 -5.86 14.88 -10.52
CA LYS A 186 -5.95 13.95 -9.39
C LYS A 186 -6.21 12.52 -9.88
N GLY A 187 -7.02 12.37 -10.93
CA GLY A 187 -7.32 11.08 -11.55
C GLY A 187 -6.08 10.39 -12.14
N ALA A 188 -5.21 11.14 -12.80
CA ALA A 188 -3.94 10.62 -13.32
C ALA A 188 -3.04 10.10 -12.20
N VAL A 189 -2.93 10.85 -11.09
CA VAL A 189 -2.13 10.43 -9.93
C VAL A 189 -2.68 9.13 -9.33
N ILE A 190 -4.00 9.03 -9.18
CA ILE A 190 -4.64 7.81 -8.66
C ILE A 190 -4.41 6.63 -9.61
N LEU A 191 -4.65 6.80 -10.90
CA LEU A 191 -4.49 5.75 -11.93
C LEU A 191 -3.05 5.21 -11.97
N VAL A 192 -2.07 6.12 -12.04
CA VAL A 192 -0.65 5.72 -12.07
C VAL A 192 -0.24 5.08 -10.75
N SER A 193 -0.74 5.56 -9.60
CA SER A 193 -0.47 4.94 -8.29
C SER A 193 -1.05 3.53 -8.22
N ILE A 194 -2.28 3.30 -8.70
CA ILE A 194 -2.87 1.95 -8.78
C ILE A 194 -1.95 1.03 -9.58
N TYR A 195 -1.57 1.42 -10.80
CA TYR A 195 -0.68 0.63 -11.62
C TYR A 195 0.66 0.33 -10.93
N MET A 196 1.28 1.35 -10.34
CA MET A 196 2.59 1.22 -9.70
C MET A 196 2.60 0.27 -8.50
N TYR A 197 1.49 0.17 -7.77
CA TYR A 197 1.42 -0.60 -6.52
C TYR A 197 0.51 -1.83 -6.61
N LEU A 198 -0.09 -2.11 -7.77
CA LEU A 198 -0.99 -3.24 -7.99
C LEU A 198 -0.41 -4.62 -7.60
N PRO A 199 0.87 -4.98 -7.88
CA PRO A 199 1.42 -6.26 -7.44
C PRO A 199 1.53 -6.40 -5.93
N TYR A 200 1.77 -5.30 -5.21
CA TYR A 200 1.76 -5.32 -3.75
C TYR A 200 0.37 -5.66 -3.20
N ALA A 201 -0.69 -5.39 -3.98
CA ALA A 201 -2.04 -5.82 -3.67
C ALA A 201 -2.30 -7.28 -4.09
N ILE A 202 -1.86 -7.69 -5.29
CA ILE A 202 -2.14 -9.01 -5.85
C ILE A 202 -1.44 -10.12 -5.06
N LEU A 203 -0.15 -9.97 -4.71
CA LEU A 203 0.65 -11.04 -4.13
C LEU A 203 0.14 -11.55 -2.78
N PRO A 204 -0.22 -10.71 -1.79
CA PRO A 204 -0.78 -11.19 -0.52
C PRO A 204 -2.15 -11.85 -0.69
N ILE A 205 -3.00 -11.31 -1.56
CA ILE A 205 -4.31 -11.89 -1.87
C ILE A 205 -4.13 -13.24 -2.53
N PHE A 206 -3.28 -13.32 -3.57
CA PHE A 206 -2.94 -14.58 -4.23
C PHE A 206 -2.48 -15.62 -3.22
N THR A 207 -1.49 -15.30 -2.37
CA THR A 207 -0.95 -16.23 -1.36
C THR A 207 -2.01 -16.74 -0.39
N SER A 208 -2.98 -15.89 -0.02
CA SER A 208 -4.08 -16.29 0.85
C SER A 208 -5.11 -17.15 0.14
N VAL A 209 -5.42 -16.85 -1.12
CA VAL A 209 -6.33 -17.65 -1.95
C VAL A 209 -5.72 -19.01 -2.27
N ASP A 210 -4.42 -19.08 -2.55
CA ASP A 210 -3.70 -20.31 -2.88
C ASP A 210 -3.71 -21.31 -1.70
N ARG A 211 -3.70 -20.81 -0.47
CA ARG A 211 -3.78 -21.61 0.76
C ARG A 211 -5.22 -21.91 1.22
N PHE A 212 -6.22 -21.37 0.54
CA PHE A 212 -7.61 -21.50 0.93
C PHE A 212 -8.14 -22.90 0.55
N ASP A 213 -8.87 -23.53 1.46
CA ASP A 213 -9.54 -24.81 1.20
C ASP A 213 -10.80 -24.60 0.35
N PHE A 214 -10.70 -24.91 -0.93
CA PHE A 214 -11.79 -24.74 -1.89
C PHE A 214 -12.94 -25.72 -1.70
N THR A 215 -12.77 -26.81 -0.94
CA THR A 215 -13.86 -27.75 -0.62
C THR A 215 -14.99 -27.06 0.15
N LEU A 216 -14.67 -26.02 0.93
CA LEU A 216 -15.66 -25.18 1.62
C LEU A 216 -16.57 -24.42 0.64
N LEU A 217 -16.04 -23.99 -0.53
CA LEU A 217 -16.86 -23.35 -1.56
C LEU A 217 -17.74 -24.35 -2.30
N GLU A 218 -17.26 -25.57 -2.50
CA GLU A 218 -18.00 -26.66 -3.12
C GLU A 218 -19.16 -27.09 -2.19
N ALA A 219 -18.89 -27.34 -0.94
CA ALA A 219 -19.90 -27.66 0.06
C ALA A 219 -21.00 -26.60 0.18
N ALA A 220 -20.62 -25.31 0.16
CA ALA A 220 -21.61 -24.24 0.19
C ALA A 220 -22.50 -24.20 -1.04
N ARG A 221 -21.96 -24.53 -2.20
CA ARG A 221 -22.72 -24.60 -3.45
C ARG A 221 -23.66 -25.79 -3.47
N ASP A 222 -23.24 -26.92 -2.92
CA ASP A 222 -24.10 -28.12 -2.74
C ASP A 222 -25.28 -27.81 -1.82
N LEU A 223 -25.08 -26.91 -0.84
CA LEU A 223 -26.14 -26.38 0.03
C LEU A 223 -26.99 -25.28 -0.63
N GLY A 224 -26.82 -25.03 -1.95
CA GLY A 224 -27.64 -24.09 -2.71
C GLY A 224 -27.12 -22.66 -2.77
N ALA A 225 -25.90 -22.36 -2.31
CA ALA A 225 -25.33 -21.03 -2.45
C ALA A 225 -24.96 -20.73 -3.91
N SER A 226 -25.31 -19.53 -4.40
CA SER A 226 -24.85 -19.05 -5.71
C SER A 226 -23.33 -18.80 -5.70
N LYS A 227 -22.68 -18.89 -6.89
CA LYS A 227 -21.21 -18.60 -6.99
C LYS A 227 -20.79 -17.30 -6.34
N PRO A 228 -21.41 -16.12 -6.63
CA PRO A 228 -21.04 -14.86 -5.96
C PRO A 228 -21.35 -14.88 -4.47
N GLY A 229 -22.42 -15.59 -4.04
CA GLY A 229 -22.76 -15.74 -2.63
C GLY A 229 -21.72 -16.56 -1.85
N ALA A 230 -21.23 -17.66 -2.41
CA ALA A 230 -20.17 -18.45 -1.81
C ALA A 230 -18.85 -17.67 -1.74
N ILE A 231 -18.47 -16.93 -2.79
CA ILE A 231 -17.29 -16.07 -2.77
C ILE A 231 -17.41 -14.99 -1.67
N ALA A 232 -18.53 -14.27 -1.62
CA ALA A 232 -18.69 -13.17 -0.68
C ALA A 232 -18.78 -13.63 0.79
N ARG A 233 -19.41 -14.78 1.06
CA ARG A 233 -19.69 -15.24 2.45
C ARG A 233 -18.64 -16.21 2.99
N ILE A 234 -17.86 -16.86 2.13
CA ILE A 234 -16.92 -17.90 2.54
C ILE A 234 -15.50 -17.55 2.13
N LEU A 235 -15.24 -17.24 0.83
CA LEU A 235 -13.90 -16.95 0.37
C LEU A 235 -13.38 -15.64 0.96
N ILE A 236 -14.11 -14.52 0.80
CA ILE A 236 -13.64 -13.19 1.26
C ILE A 236 -13.34 -13.19 2.76
N PRO A 237 -14.18 -13.71 3.66
CA PRO A 237 -13.83 -13.86 5.07
C PRO A 237 -12.66 -14.82 5.29
N GLY A 238 -12.57 -15.92 4.54
CA GLY A 238 -11.49 -16.91 4.67
C GLY A 238 -10.11 -16.38 4.26
N ILE A 239 -10.03 -15.43 3.34
CA ILE A 239 -8.76 -14.79 2.89
C ILE A 239 -8.53 -13.41 3.51
N LYS A 240 -9.24 -13.07 4.58
CA LYS A 240 -9.22 -11.72 5.18
C LYS A 240 -7.82 -11.27 5.59
N SER A 241 -6.99 -12.15 6.15
CA SER A 241 -5.59 -11.83 6.50
C SER A 241 -4.78 -11.39 5.28
N GLY A 242 -5.02 -12.01 4.12
CA GLY A 242 -4.42 -11.59 2.85
C GLY A 242 -4.91 -10.23 2.37
N ILE A 243 -6.20 -9.95 2.54
CA ILE A 243 -6.78 -8.64 2.21
C ILE A 243 -6.18 -7.54 3.11
N ILE A 244 -6.05 -7.80 4.42
CA ILE A 244 -5.45 -6.85 5.38
C ILE A 244 -3.97 -6.62 5.04
N SER A 245 -3.22 -7.69 4.75
CA SER A 245 -1.82 -7.57 4.31
C SER A 245 -1.71 -6.76 3.02
N SER A 246 -2.59 -7.01 2.05
CA SER A 246 -2.68 -6.26 0.80
C SER A 246 -2.97 -4.77 1.03
N LEU A 247 -3.90 -4.45 1.94
CA LEU A 247 -4.18 -3.08 2.37
C LEU A 247 -2.92 -2.38 2.89
N ILE A 248 -2.21 -3.00 3.81
CA ILE A 248 -1.00 -2.45 4.43
C ILE A 248 0.10 -2.23 3.39
N PHE A 249 0.41 -3.26 2.58
CA PHE A 249 1.47 -3.19 1.58
C PHE A 249 1.19 -2.24 0.42
N THR A 250 -0.06 -1.88 0.19
CA THR A 250 -0.46 -0.93 -0.86
C THR A 250 -0.64 0.48 -0.29
N PHE A 251 -1.28 0.63 0.87
CA PHE A 251 -1.57 1.93 1.47
C PHE A 251 -0.30 2.70 1.85
N ILE A 252 0.65 2.03 2.55
CA ILE A 252 1.83 2.72 3.08
C ILE A 252 2.70 3.34 1.98
N PRO A 253 3.10 2.62 0.91
CA PRO A 253 3.93 3.22 -0.13
C PRO A 253 3.18 4.26 -0.97
N ILE A 254 1.85 4.15 -1.16
CA ILE A 254 1.08 5.20 -1.83
C ILE A 254 1.02 6.46 -0.95
N PHE A 255 0.78 6.31 0.37
CA PHE A 255 0.66 7.42 1.31
C PHE A 255 1.93 8.26 1.41
N GLY A 256 3.10 7.63 1.37
CA GLY A 256 4.40 8.30 1.37
C GLY A 256 4.93 8.72 -0.01
N ASN A 257 4.19 8.43 -1.09
CA ASN A 257 4.68 8.69 -2.44
C ASN A 257 4.71 10.18 -2.76
N TYR A 258 5.85 10.65 -3.27
CA TYR A 258 6.00 12.01 -3.82
C TYR A 258 6.25 12.01 -5.33
N THR A 259 6.83 10.93 -5.88
CA THR A 259 7.31 10.90 -7.27
C THR A 259 6.17 10.92 -8.28
N VAL A 260 5.13 10.12 -8.06
CA VAL A 260 3.98 10.07 -8.97
C VAL A 260 3.23 11.42 -8.98
N PRO A 261 2.82 12.00 -7.84
CA PRO A 261 2.17 13.31 -7.85
C PRO A 261 3.07 14.44 -8.41
N GLN A 262 4.39 14.33 -8.22
CA GLN A 262 5.36 15.31 -8.74
C GLN A 262 5.43 15.32 -10.26
N LEU A 263 5.38 14.14 -10.89
CA LEU A 263 5.59 14.00 -12.33
C LEU A 263 4.28 14.02 -13.14
N VAL A 264 3.23 13.42 -12.60
CA VAL A 264 1.95 13.22 -13.33
C VAL A 264 0.85 14.14 -12.82
N GLY A 265 1.01 14.69 -11.61
CA GLY A 265 0.02 15.53 -10.94
C GLY A 265 0.22 17.03 -11.18
N SER A 266 -0.71 17.81 -10.68
CA SER A 266 -0.65 19.27 -10.57
C SER A 266 -0.45 19.70 -9.11
N THR A 267 -0.26 20.99 -8.88
CA THR A 267 -0.21 21.56 -7.52
C THR A 267 -1.44 21.17 -6.67
N GLU A 268 -2.60 21.04 -7.30
CA GLU A 268 -3.83 20.60 -6.64
C GLU A 268 -3.85 19.10 -6.30
N SER A 269 -2.98 18.31 -6.88
CA SER A 269 -2.84 16.86 -6.61
C SER A 269 -1.60 16.52 -5.79
N TYR A 270 -0.86 17.53 -5.32
CA TYR A 270 0.28 17.33 -4.42
C TYR A 270 -0.15 16.61 -3.14
N MET A 271 0.63 15.62 -2.76
CA MET A 271 0.45 14.82 -1.55
C MET A 271 1.44 15.28 -0.47
N LEU A 272 1.30 14.73 0.72
CA LEU A 272 2.14 15.09 1.86
C LEU A 272 3.63 14.87 1.58
N GLY A 273 3.97 13.80 0.85
CA GLY A 273 5.34 13.52 0.40
C GLY A 273 5.96 14.64 -0.44
N ASN A 274 5.16 15.31 -1.28
CA ASN A 274 5.62 16.46 -2.08
C ASN A 274 5.91 17.68 -1.19
N ILE A 275 5.07 17.93 -0.18
CA ILE A 275 5.31 19.00 0.78
C ILE A 275 6.62 18.75 1.54
N ILE A 276 6.85 17.53 2.02
CA ILE A 276 8.09 17.17 2.71
C ILE A 276 9.29 17.45 1.80
N MET A 277 9.22 16.98 0.55
CA MET A 277 10.31 17.19 -0.42
C MET A 277 10.56 18.65 -0.73
N ASP A 278 9.51 19.46 -0.92
CA ASP A 278 9.61 20.90 -1.16
C ASP A 278 10.20 21.64 0.05
N GLN A 279 9.84 21.24 1.28
CA GLN A 279 10.43 21.82 2.50
C GLN A 279 11.92 21.51 2.64
N ILE A 280 12.37 20.33 2.18
CA ILE A 280 13.79 19.96 2.22
C ILE A 280 14.56 20.67 1.11
N THR A 281 14.09 20.61 -0.13
CA THR A 281 14.87 21.01 -1.32
C THR A 281 14.74 22.50 -1.66
N LYS A 282 13.54 23.06 -1.58
CA LYS A 282 13.26 24.46 -1.97
C LYS A 282 13.32 25.40 -0.78
N ALA A 283 12.54 25.13 0.26
CA ALA A 283 12.43 26.00 1.43
C ALA A 283 13.58 25.86 2.44
N ARG A 284 14.34 24.74 2.36
CA ARG A 284 15.40 24.37 3.31
C ARG A 284 14.95 24.47 4.78
N ASN A 285 13.70 24.05 5.03
CA ASN A 285 13.08 24.08 6.35
C ASN A 285 13.02 22.65 6.92
N LEU A 286 14.17 22.15 7.39
CA LEU A 286 14.29 20.81 7.93
C LEU A 286 13.36 20.54 9.13
N PRO A 287 13.18 21.46 10.10
CA PRO A 287 12.23 21.23 11.19
C PRO A 287 10.79 20.97 10.72
N LEU A 288 10.30 21.76 9.78
CA LEU A 288 8.95 21.60 9.26
C LEU A 288 8.80 20.32 8.43
N ALA A 289 9.79 20.00 7.59
CA ALA A 289 9.83 18.73 6.86
C ALA A 289 9.82 17.51 7.81
N SER A 290 10.61 17.59 8.88
CA SER A 290 10.67 16.56 9.91
C SER A 290 9.35 16.43 10.68
N ALA A 291 8.67 17.52 11.01
CA ALA A 291 7.36 17.50 11.65
C ALA A 291 6.30 16.81 10.76
N PHE A 292 6.29 17.09 9.45
CA PHE A 292 5.43 16.39 8.50
C PHE A 292 5.77 14.89 8.39
N SER A 293 7.06 14.54 8.39
CA SER A 293 7.49 13.14 8.36
C SER A 293 7.06 12.38 9.61
N VAL A 294 7.12 13.00 10.79
CA VAL A 294 6.61 12.43 12.04
C VAL A 294 5.09 12.21 11.96
N ILE A 295 4.33 13.21 11.50
CA ILE A 295 2.87 13.09 11.35
C ILE A 295 2.53 11.96 10.37
N LEU A 296 3.21 11.88 9.22
CA LEU A 296 3.03 10.83 8.23
C LEU A 296 3.30 9.45 8.84
N THR A 297 4.39 9.31 9.61
CA THR A 297 4.77 8.07 10.30
C THR A 297 3.72 7.67 11.33
N VAL A 298 3.26 8.61 12.15
CA VAL A 298 2.22 8.35 13.17
C VAL A 298 0.90 7.91 12.52
N ILE A 299 0.46 8.60 11.46
CA ILE A 299 -0.77 8.22 10.75
C ILE A 299 -0.63 6.84 10.12
N SER A 300 0.51 6.54 9.48
CA SER A 300 0.79 5.21 8.91
C SER A 300 0.77 4.13 9.99
N MET A 301 1.41 4.38 11.13
CA MET A 301 1.44 3.45 12.25
C MET A 301 0.04 3.21 12.84
N LEU A 302 -0.76 4.27 13.01
CA LEU A 302 -2.15 4.13 13.45
C LEU A 302 -2.99 3.33 12.46
N ALA A 303 -2.84 3.59 11.15
CA ALA A 303 -3.53 2.83 10.12
C ALA A 303 -3.19 1.33 10.20
N ILE A 304 -1.90 0.99 10.34
CA ILE A 304 -1.44 -0.40 10.53
C ILE A 304 -2.04 -1.02 11.78
N LEU A 305 -1.98 -0.32 12.92
CA LEU A 305 -2.51 -0.82 14.19
C LEU A 305 -4.02 -1.07 14.12
N ILE A 306 -4.78 -0.19 13.48
CA ILE A 306 -6.22 -0.37 13.25
C ILE A 306 -6.48 -1.61 12.39
N MET A 307 -5.76 -1.75 11.28
CA MET A 307 -5.89 -2.89 10.37
C MET A 307 -5.57 -4.22 11.08
N LEU A 308 -4.46 -4.29 11.82
CA LEU A 308 -4.06 -5.49 12.58
C LEU A 308 -4.98 -5.80 13.76
N SER A 309 -5.54 -4.79 14.42
CA SER A 309 -6.46 -5.00 15.54
C SER A 309 -7.79 -5.59 15.09
N THR A 310 -8.22 -5.26 13.88
CA THR A 310 -9.41 -5.82 13.25
C THR A 310 -9.25 -7.32 12.96
N ASP A 311 -8.06 -7.73 12.51
CA ASP A 311 -7.73 -9.13 12.25
C ASP A 311 -7.75 -9.97 13.55
N LYS A 312 -7.13 -9.47 14.63
CA LYS A 312 -7.06 -10.16 15.92
C LYS A 312 -8.43 -10.34 16.63
N LYS A 313 -9.34 -9.39 16.50
CA LYS A 313 -10.65 -9.47 17.12
C LYS A 313 -11.47 -10.61 16.54
N GLU A 314 -11.41 -10.82 15.23
CA GLU A 314 -12.19 -11.88 14.57
C GLU A 314 -11.57 -13.27 14.73
N ALA A 315 -10.24 -13.40 14.79
CA ALA A 315 -9.58 -14.64 15.13
C ALA A 315 -10.08 -15.17 16.51
N LYS A 316 -10.22 -14.28 17.50
CA LYS A 316 -10.75 -14.64 18.83
C LYS A 316 -12.24 -15.03 18.81
N VAL A 317 -13.05 -14.37 17.98
CA VAL A 317 -14.49 -14.70 17.84
C VAL A 317 -14.66 -16.07 17.18
N SER A 318 -13.86 -16.39 16.17
CA SER A 318 -13.82 -17.70 15.51
C SER A 318 -13.43 -18.82 16.48
N GLU A 319 -12.39 -18.63 17.31
CA GLU A 319 -11.97 -19.60 18.33
C GLU A 319 -13.03 -19.82 19.42
N SER A 320 -13.73 -18.77 19.86
CA SER A 320 -14.79 -18.88 20.86
C SER A 320 -16.02 -19.61 20.34
N SER A 321 -16.39 -19.42 19.07
CA SER A 321 -17.47 -20.14 18.40
C SER A 321 -17.19 -21.65 18.27
N THR A 322 -15.93 -22.01 17.98
CA THR A 322 -15.51 -23.42 17.84
C THR A 322 -15.43 -24.13 19.20
N LYS A 323 -15.12 -23.41 20.29
CA LYS A 323 -15.11 -23.96 21.65
C LYS A 323 -16.50 -24.12 22.26
N GLY A 324 -17.50 -23.34 21.83
CA GLY A 324 -18.88 -23.46 22.28
C GLY A 324 -19.72 -24.56 21.56
N ALA A 325 -19.16 -25.11 20.49
CA ALA A 325 -19.79 -26.17 19.69
C ALA A 325 -19.27 -27.60 20.02
N ARG A 326 -18.37 -27.72 21.00
CA ARG A 326 -17.92 -28.98 21.61
C ARG A 326 -18.49 -29.15 23.01
#